data_ac2144ee1ae2d249d6bcf7fb2789a98d
#
_entry.id   ac2144ee1ae2d249d6bcf7fb2789a98d
#
_cell.length_a   1.000
_cell.length_b   1.000
_cell.length_c   1.000
_cell.angle_alpha   90.00
_cell.angle_beta   90.00
_cell.angle_gamma   90.00
#
_symmetry.space_group_name_H-M   'P 1'
#
loop_
_entity.id
_entity.type
_entity.pdbx_description
1 polymer ?
#
loop_
_entity_poly.entity_id
_entity_poly.type
_entity_poly.pdbx_seq_one_letter_code
_entity_poly.pdbx_strand_id
1 'polypeptide(L)'
;MEKNKFTIISPLNELDFYVENPKLIEDPLGSYTSYTMKGKRIKNSIERRYKEFDYLRIKIQEKFPGIIIPNLPHKQIIGEKQKKIIDMRIEQINRFCYKISKLPFYNFISEIEVFLQNSNNDIIKSLDNINKENYFEISNKYEKCFGEIPQDFNSENCKNKHINFIENLKIKNKKINDLIQLINSFKNQYQKTIENYDKTINAFSNFENGIINEYADNKKNKLIFSNSQNNDLNEKINEIKKLSNPYNELLDNINENLLDNESIIEAYNNIINLEQYYLKNKNKEQDNHNIIGLEKIIKYDIWLFEKEINNFKSKNLKYYYYELSQLIKSFKNNHILIDNMIDSLLTNTNLSLI
;
A
#
# COMPACT_ATOMS: atom_id res chain seq x y z
N MET A 1 8.25 23.85 8.16
CA MET A 1 7.57 23.30 6.95
C MET A 1 6.97 21.97 7.35
N GLU A 2 5.69 21.98 7.68
CA GLU A 2 4.96 20.77 8.06
C GLU A 2 4.82 19.86 6.85
N LYS A 3 5.39 18.68 6.98
CA LYS A 3 5.17 17.57 6.05
C LYS A 3 3.73 17.09 6.26
N ASN A 4 2.78 17.64 5.49
CA ASN A 4 1.46 17.05 5.33
C ASN A 4 1.62 15.71 4.57
N LYS A 5 2.02 14.70 5.30
CA LYS A 5 2.00 13.32 4.82
C LYS A 5 0.57 12.82 4.90
N PHE A 6 -0.11 12.70 3.77
CA PHE A 6 -1.24 11.78 3.63
C PHE A 6 -0.78 10.31 3.62
N THR A 7 0.50 10.04 3.46
CA THR A 7 1.13 8.81 3.95
C THR A 7 1.26 8.93 5.46
N ILE A 8 0.16 8.80 6.17
CA ILE A 8 0.17 8.69 7.62
C ILE A 8 0.62 7.27 7.95
N ILE A 9 1.92 7.04 7.89
CA ILE A 9 2.50 6.16 8.87
C ILE A 9 2.85 7.09 10.02
N SER A 10 1.99 7.14 11.04
CA SER A 10 2.42 7.57 12.37
C SER A 10 3.76 6.90 12.65
N PRO A 11 4.72 7.55 13.33
CA PRO A 11 5.98 6.90 13.66
C PRO A 11 5.68 5.47 14.12
N LEU A 12 6.40 4.46 13.63
CA LEU A 12 6.10 3.04 13.88
C LEU A 12 5.88 2.74 15.37
N ASN A 13 6.60 3.44 16.24
CA ASN A 13 6.46 3.35 17.70
C ASN A 13 5.12 3.85 18.26
N GLU A 14 4.30 4.55 17.48
CA GLU A 14 2.95 4.98 17.88
C GLU A 14 1.87 3.96 17.50
N LEU A 15 2.21 2.98 16.66
CA LEU A 15 1.28 1.94 16.25
C LEU A 15 1.02 0.94 17.38
N ASP A 16 -0.20 0.43 17.45
CA ASP A 16 -0.58 -0.63 18.39
C ASP A 16 0.22 -1.91 18.11
N PHE A 17 0.42 -2.20 16.83
CA PHE A 17 1.30 -3.26 16.35
C PHE A 17 1.78 -2.97 14.94
N TYR A 18 2.97 -3.47 14.62
CA TYR A 18 3.63 -3.33 13.31
C TYR A 18 4.62 -4.46 13.09
N VAL A 19 5.15 -4.57 11.88
CA VAL A 19 6.17 -5.56 11.52
C VAL A 19 7.48 -4.88 11.11
N GLU A 20 8.59 -5.57 11.43
CA GLU A 20 9.93 -5.20 11.04
C GLU A 20 10.82 -6.43 10.85
N ASN A 21 12.10 -6.25 10.55
CA ASN A 21 13.12 -7.29 10.53
C ASN A 21 12.71 -8.56 9.76
N PRO A 22 12.53 -8.46 8.44
CA PRO A 22 12.18 -9.62 7.62
C PRO A 22 13.31 -10.66 7.67
N LYS A 23 12.96 -11.90 7.87
CA LYS A 23 13.88 -13.06 7.85
C LYS A 23 13.38 -14.06 6.81
N LEU A 24 14.26 -14.46 5.91
CA LEU A 24 13.97 -15.58 5.03
C LEU A 24 14.15 -16.89 5.81
N ILE A 25 13.12 -17.68 5.88
CA ILE A 25 13.11 -19.00 6.51
C ILE A 25 13.09 -20.03 5.39
N GLU A 26 14.08 -20.92 5.40
CA GLU A 26 14.13 -22.08 4.51
C GLU A 26 13.41 -23.24 5.18
N ASP A 27 12.39 -23.76 4.53
CA ASP A 27 11.59 -24.90 4.99
C ASP A 27 11.66 -25.99 3.91
N PRO A 28 11.67 -27.28 4.22
CA PRO A 28 11.62 -28.36 3.23
C PRO A 28 10.45 -28.26 2.24
N LEU A 29 9.37 -27.58 2.61
CA LEU A 29 8.18 -27.34 1.77
C LEU A 29 8.24 -26.03 0.97
N GLY A 30 9.35 -25.28 1.06
CA GLY A 30 9.55 -24.02 0.37
C GLY A 30 9.96 -22.87 1.31
N SER A 31 10.65 -21.86 0.77
CA SER A 31 11.08 -20.69 1.55
C SER A 31 9.94 -19.69 1.75
N TYR A 32 9.92 -19.04 2.91
CA TYR A 32 9.00 -17.94 3.20
C TYR A 32 9.67 -16.84 4.01
N THR A 33 9.10 -15.63 3.95
CA THR A 33 9.56 -14.51 4.77
C THR A 33 8.73 -14.44 6.05
N SER A 34 9.42 -14.45 7.19
CA SER A 34 8.89 -14.15 8.52
C SER A 34 9.20 -12.71 8.89
N TYR A 35 8.33 -12.08 9.63
CA TYR A 35 8.42 -10.69 10.10
C TYR A 35 8.32 -10.66 11.61
N THR A 36 9.19 -9.88 12.25
CA THR A 36 9.12 -9.66 13.70
C THR A 36 8.01 -8.63 13.99
N MET A 37 7.03 -9.02 14.78
CA MET A 37 5.98 -8.11 15.25
C MET A 37 6.42 -7.34 16.48
N LYS A 38 6.11 -6.03 16.49
CA LYS A 38 6.29 -5.12 17.63
C LYS A 38 5.10 -4.17 17.76
N GLY A 39 5.03 -3.47 18.88
CA GLY A 39 4.01 -2.46 19.15
C GLY A 39 3.58 -2.41 20.61
N LYS A 40 2.71 -1.48 20.94
CA LYS A 40 2.26 -1.23 22.33
C LYS A 40 1.55 -2.44 22.96
N ARG A 41 0.86 -3.25 22.14
CA ARG A 41 0.11 -4.42 22.60
C ARG A 41 0.91 -5.72 22.60
N ILE A 42 2.15 -5.71 22.09
CA ILE A 42 3.00 -6.89 21.98
C ILE A 42 3.99 -6.94 23.13
N LYS A 43 3.79 -7.87 24.05
CA LYS A 43 4.64 -8.03 25.24
C LYS A 43 5.96 -8.72 24.94
N ASN A 44 5.95 -9.71 24.04
CA ASN A 44 7.11 -10.50 23.65
C ASN A 44 7.30 -10.38 22.13
N SER A 45 8.54 -10.49 21.65
CA SER A 45 8.80 -10.55 20.21
C SER A 45 8.14 -11.79 19.62
N ILE A 46 7.30 -11.60 18.61
CA ILE A 46 6.54 -12.65 17.94
C ILE A 46 6.88 -12.60 16.45
N GLU A 47 7.07 -13.76 15.86
CA GLU A 47 7.30 -13.87 14.41
C GLU A 47 5.97 -14.23 13.72
N ARG A 48 5.71 -13.56 12.59
CA ARG A 48 4.53 -13.82 11.76
C ARG A 48 4.90 -13.78 10.28
N ARG A 49 4.30 -14.66 9.49
CA ARG A 49 4.43 -14.67 8.03
C ARG A 49 3.17 -14.08 7.37
N TYR A 50 3.31 -13.64 6.12
CA TYR A 50 2.23 -13.02 5.35
C TYR A 50 0.92 -13.83 5.38
N LYS A 51 1.00 -15.16 5.23
CA LYS A 51 -0.17 -16.06 5.25
C LYS A 51 -0.99 -15.94 6.54
N GLU A 52 -0.35 -15.64 7.66
CA GLU A 52 -1.01 -15.55 8.96
C GLU A 52 -1.77 -14.24 9.11
N PHE A 53 -1.27 -13.14 8.53
CA PHE A 53 -2.04 -11.89 8.42
C PHE A 53 -3.26 -12.06 7.52
N ASP A 54 -3.10 -12.75 6.39
CA ASP A 54 -4.21 -13.05 5.48
C ASP A 54 -5.28 -13.88 6.19
N TYR A 55 -4.88 -14.86 6.99
CA TYR A 55 -5.79 -15.67 7.78
C TYR A 55 -6.50 -14.87 8.88
N LEU A 56 -5.79 -14.00 9.60
CA LEU A 56 -6.41 -13.07 10.56
C LEU A 56 -7.48 -12.20 9.89
N ARG A 57 -7.17 -11.66 8.70
CA ARG A 57 -8.12 -10.86 7.93
C ARG A 57 -9.41 -11.62 7.64
N ILE A 58 -9.29 -12.88 7.19
CA ILE A 58 -10.44 -13.76 6.94
C ILE A 58 -11.26 -13.95 8.22
N LYS A 59 -10.61 -14.21 9.36
CA LYS A 59 -11.30 -14.39 10.65
C LYS A 59 -12.05 -13.14 11.11
N ILE A 60 -11.46 -11.95 10.91
CA ILE A 60 -12.15 -10.69 11.18
C ILE A 60 -13.39 -10.55 10.29
N GLN A 61 -13.25 -10.90 9.01
CA GLN A 61 -14.34 -10.79 8.04
C GLN A 61 -15.49 -11.79 8.31
N GLU A 62 -15.18 -12.98 8.86
CA GLU A 62 -16.22 -13.93 9.32
C GLU A 62 -17.09 -13.33 10.43
N LYS A 63 -16.54 -12.46 11.29
CA LYS A 63 -17.26 -11.80 12.38
C LYS A 63 -17.98 -10.51 11.97
N PHE A 64 -17.42 -9.81 11.01
CA PHE A 64 -17.96 -8.54 10.53
C PHE A 64 -18.06 -8.56 9.00
N PRO A 65 -18.93 -9.42 8.44
CA PRO A 65 -18.88 -9.78 7.01
C PRO A 65 -19.17 -8.63 6.05
N GLY A 66 -20.05 -7.70 6.39
CA GLY A 66 -20.38 -6.54 5.56
C GLY A 66 -19.55 -5.30 5.85
N ILE A 67 -18.64 -5.37 6.83
CA ILE A 67 -17.75 -4.26 7.14
C ILE A 67 -16.55 -4.25 6.18
N ILE A 68 -16.08 -3.06 5.83
CA ILE A 68 -14.89 -2.89 4.99
C ILE A 68 -13.63 -3.23 5.81
N ILE A 69 -13.08 -4.41 5.59
CA ILE A 69 -11.81 -4.84 6.18
C ILE A 69 -10.70 -4.55 5.17
N PRO A 70 -9.63 -3.84 5.56
CA PRO A 70 -8.53 -3.50 4.66
C PRO A 70 -7.94 -4.74 3.98
N ASN A 71 -7.67 -4.67 2.68
CA ASN A 71 -6.98 -5.73 1.96
C ASN A 71 -5.48 -5.73 2.29
N LEU A 72 -4.91 -6.91 2.24
CA LEU A 72 -3.47 -7.10 2.20
C LEU A 72 -2.97 -7.00 0.75
N PRO A 73 -1.70 -6.63 0.54
CA PRO A 73 -1.12 -6.62 -0.79
C PRO A 73 -1.20 -8.00 -1.44
N HIS A 74 -1.42 -8.05 -2.75
CA HIS A 74 -1.48 -9.32 -3.47
C HIS A 74 -0.19 -10.14 -3.32
N LYS A 75 -0.32 -11.47 -3.29
CA LYS A 75 0.82 -12.37 -3.29
C LYS A 75 1.61 -12.18 -4.59
N GLN A 76 2.75 -11.52 -4.52
CA GLN A 76 3.68 -11.46 -5.64
C GLN A 76 4.61 -12.67 -5.61
N ILE A 77 4.82 -13.28 -6.79
CA ILE A 77 5.81 -14.33 -6.97
C ILE A 77 7.19 -13.67 -6.85
N ILE A 78 8.01 -14.17 -5.92
CA ILE A 78 9.32 -13.61 -5.59
C ILE A 78 10.27 -13.93 -6.77
N GLY A 79 10.72 -12.89 -7.47
CA GLY A 79 11.76 -12.95 -8.50
C GLY A 79 13.03 -12.21 -8.05
N GLU A 80 13.98 -12.03 -8.95
CA GLU A 80 15.36 -11.56 -8.71
C GLU A 80 15.58 -10.24 -7.92
N LYS A 81 14.55 -9.53 -7.52
CA LYS A 81 14.64 -8.28 -6.72
C LYS A 81 14.10 -8.45 -5.29
N GLN A 82 14.47 -9.52 -4.62
CA GLN A 82 13.94 -9.92 -3.29
C GLN A 82 13.89 -8.78 -2.25
N LYS A 83 14.97 -8.03 -2.05
CA LYS A 83 15.03 -7.03 -0.99
C LYS A 83 13.99 -5.91 -1.15
N LYS A 84 13.87 -5.35 -2.35
CA LYS A 84 12.91 -4.27 -2.63
C LYS A 84 11.45 -4.71 -2.47
N ILE A 85 11.15 -5.94 -2.86
CA ILE A 85 9.81 -6.54 -2.71
C ILE A 85 9.49 -6.77 -1.23
N ILE A 86 10.48 -7.21 -0.45
CA ILE A 86 10.33 -7.43 0.99
C ILE A 86 10.08 -6.10 1.71
N ASP A 87 10.85 -5.04 1.39
CA ASP A 87 10.69 -3.72 1.99
C ASP A 87 9.30 -3.13 1.69
N MET A 88 8.84 -3.21 0.44
CA MET A 88 7.49 -2.81 0.05
C MET A 88 6.40 -3.61 0.80
N ARG A 89 6.61 -4.90 1.00
CA ARG A 89 5.67 -5.76 1.72
C ARG A 89 5.57 -5.41 3.20
N ILE A 90 6.69 -5.07 3.84
CA ILE A 90 6.69 -4.57 5.23
C ILE A 90 5.83 -3.31 5.33
N GLU A 91 6.05 -2.36 4.44
CA GLU A 91 5.28 -1.11 4.44
C GLU A 91 3.78 -1.36 4.26
N GLN A 92 3.41 -2.23 3.34
CA GLN A 92 2.02 -2.58 3.06
C GLN A 92 1.36 -3.35 4.23
N ILE A 93 2.08 -4.29 4.87
CA ILE A 93 1.58 -4.96 6.08
C ILE A 93 1.41 -3.93 7.21
N ASN A 94 2.33 -3.00 7.38
CA ASN A 94 2.23 -1.96 8.40
C ASN A 94 1.04 -1.02 8.16
N ARG A 95 0.73 -0.71 6.90
CA ARG A 95 -0.50 0.02 6.53
C ARG A 95 -1.77 -0.78 6.90
N PHE A 96 -1.77 -2.09 6.64
CA PHE A 96 -2.86 -2.97 7.07
C PHE A 96 -3.00 -2.96 8.60
N CYS A 97 -1.91 -3.14 9.35
CA CYS A 97 -1.92 -3.10 10.81
C CYS A 97 -2.48 -1.78 11.34
N TYR A 98 -2.06 -0.66 10.76
CA TYR A 98 -2.58 0.66 11.10
C TYR A 98 -4.08 0.78 10.83
N LYS A 99 -4.55 0.40 9.63
CA LYS A 99 -5.96 0.48 9.27
C LYS A 99 -6.83 -0.41 10.17
N ILE A 100 -6.38 -1.63 10.47
CA ILE A 100 -7.09 -2.54 11.40
C ILE A 100 -7.19 -1.93 12.81
N SER A 101 -6.11 -1.33 13.33
CA SER A 101 -6.11 -0.72 14.67
C SER A 101 -7.05 0.49 14.80
N LYS A 102 -7.52 1.06 13.69
CA LYS A 102 -8.47 2.18 13.65
C LYS A 102 -9.93 1.75 13.49
N LEU A 103 -10.19 0.45 13.31
CA LEU A 103 -11.56 -0.04 13.20
C LEU A 103 -12.30 0.08 14.56
N PRO A 104 -13.55 0.53 14.57
CA PRO A 104 -14.29 0.76 15.81
C PRO A 104 -14.41 -0.48 16.70
N PHE A 105 -14.39 -1.65 16.08
CA PHE A 105 -14.54 -2.94 16.76
C PHE A 105 -13.20 -3.64 17.07
N TYR A 106 -12.07 -2.98 16.82
CA TYR A 106 -10.72 -3.55 17.01
C TYR A 106 -10.52 -4.20 18.39
N ASN A 107 -11.02 -3.56 19.45
CA ASN A 107 -10.90 -4.07 20.81
C ASN A 107 -11.90 -5.18 21.19
N PHE A 108 -12.86 -5.48 20.31
CA PHE A 108 -13.89 -6.50 20.53
C PHE A 108 -13.62 -7.82 19.80
N ILE A 109 -12.48 -7.91 19.10
CA ILE A 109 -12.11 -9.08 18.31
C ILE A 109 -11.06 -9.90 19.06
N SER A 110 -11.48 -11.06 19.59
CA SER A 110 -10.61 -12.02 20.30
C SER A 110 -9.47 -12.56 19.41
N GLU A 111 -9.73 -12.70 18.10
CA GLU A 111 -8.73 -13.15 17.13
C GLU A 111 -7.54 -12.19 17.03
N ILE A 112 -7.77 -10.90 17.13
CA ILE A 112 -6.68 -9.91 17.17
C ILE A 112 -5.84 -10.11 18.42
N GLU A 113 -6.48 -10.30 19.58
CA GLU A 113 -5.75 -10.51 20.84
C GLU A 113 -4.90 -11.79 20.78
N VAL A 114 -5.50 -12.90 20.34
CA VAL A 114 -4.78 -14.17 20.16
C VAL A 114 -3.63 -14.00 19.17
N PHE A 115 -3.83 -13.29 18.06
CA PHE A 115 -2.80 -13.04 17.05
C PHE A 115 -1.63 -12.22 17.61
N LEU A 116 -1.88 -11.25 18.49
CA LEU A 116 -0.87 -10.35 19.06
C LEU A 116 -0.14 -10.94 20.29
N GLN A 117 -0.70 -11.93 20.95
CA GLN A 117 -0.15 -12.45 22.21
C GLN A 117 0.38 -13.89 22.12
N ASN A 118 -0.12 -14.67 21.20
CA ASN A 118 0.25 -16.08 21.10
C ASN A 118 1.60 -16.23 20.40
N SER A 119 2.58 -16.81 21.10
CA SER A 119 3.91 -17.12 20.57
C SER A 119 4.01 -18.49 19.89
N ASN A 120 2.92 -19.27 19.85
CA ASN A 120 2.92 -20.59 19.24
C ASN A 120 3.18 -20.51 17.73
N ASN A 121 3.93 -21.49 17.22
CA ASN A 121 4.27 -21.59 15.80
C ASN A 121 3.06 -21.86 14.89
N ASP A 122 1.94 -22.36 15.45
CA ASP A 122 0.70 -22.61 14.70
C ASP A 122 -0.42 -21.65 15.15
N ILE A 123 -0.27 -20.39 14.76
CA ILE A 123 -1.27 -19.36 15.05
C ILE A 123 -2.60 -19.62 14.32
N ILE A 124 -2.56 -20.23 13.14
CA ILE A 124 -3.76 -20.58 12.36
C ILE A 124 -4.66 -21.50 13.17
N LYS A 125 -4.08 -22.57 13.73
CA LYS A 125 -4.83 -23.49 14.59
C LYS A 125 -5.35 -22.80 15.86
N SER A 126 -4.57 -21.88 16.42
CA SER A 126 -5.00 -21.13 17.60
C SER A 126 -6.21 -20.23 17.29
N LEU A 127 -6.24 -19.63 16.10
CA LEU A 127 -7.37 -18.82 15.64
C LEU A 127 -8.61 -19.69 15.33
N ASP A 128 -8.41 -20.91 14.81
CA ASP A 128 -9.52 -21.84 14.56
C ASP A 128 -10.18 -22.40 15.84
N ASN A 129 -9.41 -22.45 16.92
CA ASN A 129 -9.91 -22.91 18.23
C ASN A 129 -10.75 -21.85 18.96
N ILE A 130 -10.83 -20.63 18.45
CA ILE A 130 -11.72 -19.60 19.02
C ILE A 130 -13.17 -19.99 18.74
N ASN A 131 -13.99 -19.95 19.77
CA ASN A 131 -15.40 -20.30 19.66
C ASN A 131 -16.08 -19.47 18.58
N LYS A 132 -16.81 -20.16 17.68
CA LYS A 132 -17.65 -19.48 16.68
C LYS A 132 -18.85 -18.86 17.36
N GLU A 133 -19.02 -17.57 17.16
CA GLU A 133 -20.20 -16.83 17.63
C GLU A 133 -21.34 -17.00 16.64
N ASN A 134 -22.56 -17.09 17.18
CA ASN A 134 -23.77 -17.09 16.35
C ASN A 134 -24.15 -15.66 15.91
N TYR A 135 -25.04 -15.53 14.94
CA TYR A 135 -25.43 -14.22 14.40
C TYR A 135 -26.07 -13.30 15.44
N PHE A 136 -26.75 -13.84 16.45
CA PHE A 136 -27.34 -13.04 17.53
C PHE A 136 -26.23 -12.40 18.40
N GLU A 137 -25.22 -13.17 18.77
CA GLU A 137 -24.06 -12.67 19.53
C GLU A 137 -23.28 -11.60 18.74
N ILE A 138 -23.08 -11.86 17.43
CA ILE A 138 -22.44 -10.91 16.51
C ILE A 138 -23.27 -9.62 16.41
N SER A 139 -24.61 -9.70 16.27
CA SER A 139 -25.47 -8.53 16.18
C SER A 139 -25.42 -7.63 17.41
N ASN A 140 -25.27 -8.23 18.61
CA ASN A 140 -25.08 -7.48 19.84
C ASN A 140 -23.74 -6.75 19.89
N LYS A 141 -22.69 -7.30 19.27
CA LYS A 141 -21.40 -6.61 19.10
C LYS A 141 -21.52 -5.42 18.17
N TYR A 142 -22.25 -5.56 17.05
CA TYR A 142 -22.53 -4.42 16.16
C TYR A 142 -23.19 -3.27 16.91
N GLU A 143 -24.20 -3.54 17.70
CA GLU A 143 -24.87 -2.52 18.49
C GLU A 143 -23.94 -1.83 19.49
N LYS A 144 -23.09 -2.58 20.19
CA LYS A 144 -22.08 -2.02 21.11
C LYS A 144 -21.03 -1.17 20.41
N CYS A 145 -20.64 -1.56 19.19
CA CYS A 145 -19.59 -0.87 18.43
C CYS A 145 -20.07 0.37 17.70
N PHE A 146 -21.29 0.33 17.15
CA PHE A 146 -21.79 1.33 16.21
C PHE A 146 -23.00 2.12 16.73
N GLY A 147 -23.58 1.72 17.86
CA GLY A 147 -24.80 2.32 18.42
C GLY A 147 -26.05 1.88 17.65
N GLU A 148 -27.17 2.54 17.90
CA GLU A 148 -28.44 2.24 17.27
C GLU A 148 -28.53 2.76 15.84
N ILE A 149 -29.17 1.98 14.96
CA ILE A 149 -29.49 2.42 13.60
C ILE A 149 -30.63 3.46 13.72
N PRO A 150 -30.52 4.61 13.00
CA PRO A 150 -31.59 5.60 13.02
C PRO A 150 -32.95 5.02 12.62
N GLN A 151 -34.03 5.42 13.31
CA GLN A 151 -35.38 4.88 13.06
C GLN A 151 -35.91 5.20 11.66
N ASP A 152 -35.47 6.32 11.08
CA ASP A 152 -35.81 6.76 9.73
C ASP A 152 -34.96 6.09 8.62
N PHE A 153 -33.98 5.25 9.00
CA PHE A 153 -33.13 4.56 8.03
C PHE A 153 -33.91 3.51 7.23
N ASN A 154 -33.95 3.71 5.92
CA ASN A 154 -34.56 2.78 4.98
C ASN A 154 -33.50 2.10 4.11
N SER A 155 -33.25 0.81 4.37
CA SER A 155 -32.25 0.01 3.67
C SER A 155 -32.57 -0.20 2.19
N GLU A 156 -33.86 -0.30 1.81
CA GLU A 156 -34.27 -0.50 0.41
C GLU A 156 -33.91 0.70 -0.47
N ASN A 157 -34.03 1.92 0.05
CA ASN A 157 -33.65 3.13 -0.68
C ASN A 157 -32.15 3.23 -0.98
N CYS A 158 -31.31 2.52 -0.20
CA CYS A 158 -29.87 2.52 -0.39
C CYS A 158 -29.41 1.52 -1.45
N LYS A 159 -30.11 0.42 -1.66
CA LYS A 159 -29.68 -0.70 -2.52
C LYS A 159 -29.30 -0.27 -3.94
N ASN A 160 -30.16 0.48 -4.62
CA ASN A 160 -29.88 0.93 -5.98
C ASN A 160 -28.65 1.89 -6.05
N LYS A 161 -28.47 2.72 -5.02
CA LYS A 161 -27.31 3.60 -4.92
C LYS A 161 -26.02 2.78 -4.73
N HIS A 162 -26.09 1.73 -3.91
CA HIS A 162 -24.96 0.83 -3.66
C HIS A 162 -24.57 0.08 -4.93
N ILE A 163 -25.52 -0.50 -5.65
CA ILE A 163 -25.28 -1.20 -6.92
C ILE A 163 -24.57 -0.26 -7.90
N ASN A 164 -25.15 0.92 -8.17
CA ASN A 164 -24.56 1.89 -9.08
C ASN A 164 -23.16 2.34 -8.63
N PHE A 165 -22.93 2.51 -7.34
CA PHE A 165 -21.63 2.87 -6.81
C PHE A 165 -20.60 1.77 -7.05
N ILE A 166 -20.94 0.51 -6.79
CA ILE A 166 -20.04 -0.63 -6.98
C ILE A 166 -19.72 -0.85 -8.45
N GLU A 167 -20.70 -0.73 -9.35
CA GLU A 167 -20.46 -0.80 -10.80
C GLU A 167 -19.47 0.27 -11.27
N ASN A 168 -19.69 1.52 -10.84
CA ASN A 168 -18.78 2.61 -11.13
C ASN A 168 -17.38 2.36 -10.56
N LEU A 169 -17.29 1.77 -9.35
CA LEU A 169 -16.02 1.45 -8.72
C LEU A 169 -15.26 0.35 -9.49
N LYS A 170 -15.95 -0.66 -10.00
CA LYS A 170 -15.37 -1.70 -10.86
C LYS A 170 -14.84 -1.12 -12.17
N ILE A 171 -15.59 -0.21 -12.81
CA ILE A 171 -15.15 0.49 -14.02
C ILE A 171 -13.90 1.35 -13.71
N LYS A 172 -13.92 2.05 -12.57
CA LYS A 172 -12.78 2.84 -12.10
C LYS A 172 -11.54 1.98 -11.88
N ASN A 173 -11.67 0.81 -11.23
CA ASN A 173 -10.56 -0.10 -11.01
C ASN A 173 -9.91 -0.57 -12.32
N LYS A 174 -10.70 -0.84 -13.35
CA LYS A 174 -10.18 -1.16 -14.67
C LYS A 174 -9.31 -0.02 -15.22
N LYS A 175 -9.82 1.23 -15.16
CA LYS A 175 -9.06 2.41 -15.61
C LYS A 175 -7.80 2.66 -14.78
N ILE A 176 -7.84 2.37 -13.46
CA ILE A 176 -6.66 2.45 -12.59
C ILE A 176 -5.60 1.42 -13.02
N ASN A 177 -5.99 0.20 -13.35
CA ASN A 177 -5.06 -0.82 -13.82
C ASN A 177 -4.40 -0.42 -15.16
N ASP A 178 -5.16 0.15 -16.09
CA ASP A 178 -4.62 0.69 -17.34
C ASP A 178 -3.61 1.82 -17.06
N LEU A 179 -3.92 2.70 -16.11
CA LEU A 179 -3.05 3.79 -15.67
C LEU A 179 -1.76 3.25 -15.02
N ILE A 180 -1.84 2.21 -14.18
CA ILE A 180 -0.68 1.56 -13.56
C ILE A 180 0.26 1.00 -14.63
N GLN A 181 -0.26 0.36 -15.68
CA GLN A 181 0.56 -0.14 -16.78
C GLN A 181 1.30 0.99 -17.51
N LEU A 182 0.60 2.09 -17.80
CA LEU A 182 1.19 3.26 -18.43
C LEU A 182 2.27 3.91 -17.56
N ILE A 183 2.02 4.10 -16.28
CA ILE A 183 2.99 4.67 -15.33
C ILE A 183 4.22 3.75 -15.19
N ASN A 184 4.05 2.43 -15.17
CA ASN A 184 5.18 1.50 -15.18
C ASN A 184 6.03 1.62 -16.44
N SER A 185 5.42 1.85 -17.61
CA SER A 185 6.17 2.14 -18.84
C SER A 185 7.00 3.42 -18.71
N PHE A 186 6.41 4.52 -18.22
CA PHE A 186 7.13 5.78 -17.98
C PHE A 186 8.25 5.62 -16.95
N LYS A 187 7.99 4.90 -15.86
CA LYS A 187 9.00 4.57 -14.85
C LYS A 187 10.23 3.88 -15.46
N ASN A 188 9.99 2.89 -16.32
CA ASN A 188 11.07 2.17 -17.00
C ASN A 188 11.83 3.05 -18.01
N GLN A 189 11.12 3.92 -18.73
CA GLN A 189 11.75 4.88 -19.64
C GLN A 189 12.60 5.89 -18.87
N TYR A 190 12.09 6.44 -17.77
CA TYR A 190 12.85 7.35 -16.90
C TYR A 190 14.15 6.69 -16.40
N GLN A 191 14.06 5.46 -15.92
CA GLN A 191 15.23 4.71 -15.45
C GLN A 191 16.27 4.53 -16.57
N LYS A 192 15.85 4.15 -17.77
CA LYS A 192 16.74 4.02 -18.95
C LYS A 192 17.39 5.36 -19.33
N THR A 193 16.65 6.46 -19.20
CA THR A 193 17.18 7.79 -19.49
C THR A 193 18.34 8.13 -18.53
N ILE A 194 18.17 7.90 -17.23
CA ILE A 194 19.25 8.10 -16.24
C ILE A 194 20.48 7.23 -16.54
N GLU A 195 20.26 5.95 -16.88
CA GLU A 195 21.35 5.04 -17.28
C GLU A 195 22.06 5.51 -18.55
N ASN A 196 21.35 6.09 -19.50
CA ASN A 196 21.94 6.62 -20.74
C ASN A 196 22.76 7.89 -20.48
N TYR A 197 22.36 8.78 -19.58
CA TYR A 197 23.20 9.91 -19.16
C TYR A 197 24.56 9.43 -18.64
N ASP A 198 24.56 8.42 -17.77
CA ASP A 198 25.79 7.85 -17.23
C ASP A 198 26.72 7.28 -18.34
N LYS A 199 26.14 6.49 -19.26
CA LYS A 199 26.88 5.92 -20.40
C LYS A 199 27.46 7.00 -21.32
N THR A 200 26.68 8.06 -21.56
CA THR A 200 27.10 9.16 -22.43
C THR A 200 28.29 9.92 -21.83
N ILE A 201 28.23 10.23 -20.54
CA ILE A 201 29.32 10.92 -19.84
C ILE A 201 30.58 10.06 -19.81
N ASN A 202 30.46 8.76 -19.55
CA ASN A 202 31.59 7.84 -19.59
C ASN A 202 32.18 7.73 -21.00
N ALA A 203 31.35 7.76 -22.05
CA ALA A 203 31.81 7.76 -23.43
C ALA A 203 32.59 9.04 -23.77
N PHE A 204 32.11 10.20 -23.36
CA PHE A 204 32.82 11.48 -23.51
C PHE A 204 34.15 11.48 -22.74
N SER A 205 34.19 11.00 -21.50
CA SER A 205 35.43 10.87 -20.71
C SER A 205 36.47 9.97 -21.42
N ASN A 206 36.03 8.83 -21.98
CA ASN A 206 36.91 7.94 -22.72
C ASN A 206 37.42 8.56 -24.01
N PHE A 207 36.56 9.28 -24.74
CA PHE A 207 36.92 10.01 -25.94
C PHE A 207 37.97 11.10 -25.64
N GLU A 208 37.75 11.88 -24.58
CA GLU A 208 38.67 12.92 -24.13
C GLU A 208 40.05 12.33 -23.77
N ASN A 209 40.07 11.25 -22.98
CA ASN A 209 41.28 10.54 -22.60
C ASN A 209 42.03 9.92 -23.80
N GLY A 210 41.32 9.39 -24.78
CA GLY A 210 41.93 8.75 -25.95
C GLY A 210 42.50 9.76 -26.94
N ILE A 211 41.76 10.81 -27.29
CA ILE A 211 42.12 11.74 -28.34
C ILE A 211 42.96 12.91 -27.87
N ILE A 212 42.63 13.54 -26.74
CA ILE A 212 43.31 14.74 -26.28
C ILE A 212 44.70 14.40 -25.74
N ASN A 213 44.86 13.25 -25.07
CA ASN A 213 46.17 12.78 -24.61
C ASN A 213 47.11 12.46 -25.78
N GLU A 214 46.58 12.09 -26.95
CA GLU A 214 47.37 11.74 -28.14
C GLU A 214 47.76 12.97 -28.94
N TYR A 215 46.94 14.02 -28.97
CA TYR A 215 47.13 15.20 -29.84
C TYR A 215 47.47 16.50 -29.05
N ALA A 216 47.41 16.51 -27.74
CA ALA A 216 47.70 17.69 -26.95
C ALA A 216 49.19 17.75 -26.57
N ASP A 217 50.00 18.50 -27.33
CA ASP A 217 51.43 18.76 -27.09
C ASP A 217 51.72 19.60 -25.84
N ASN A 218 50.71 20.10 -25.16
CA ASN A 218 50.88 20.95 -23.99
C ASN A 218 49.97 20.59 -22.82
N LYS A 219 50.56 20.29 -21.66
CA LYS A 219 49.94 20.01 -20.36
C LYS A 219 49.01 21.10 -19.80
N LYS A 220 48.58 22.09 -20.58
CA LYS A 220 47.72 23.20 -20.15
C LYS A 220 46.23 23.05 -20.48
N ASN A 221 45.87 22.08 -21.31
CA ASN A 221 44.43 21.87 -21.63
C ASN A 221 43.73 21.15 -20.48
N LYS A 222 42.85 21.84 -19.80
CA LYS A 222 41.96 21.23 -18.79
C LYS A 222 40.99 20.27 -19.50
N LEU A 223 41.16 18.99 -19.24
CA LEU A 223 40.23 17.96 -19.66
C LEU A 223 38.92 18.15 -18.88
N ILE A 224 37.81 18.18 -19.58
CA ILE A 224 36.48 18.45 -18.99
C ILE A 224 35.94 17.21 -18.28
N PHE A 225 36.10 16.03 -18.90
CA PHE A 225 35.55 14.78 -18.38
C PHE A 225 36.56 13.88 -17.65
N SER A 226 37.84 14.07 -17.79
CA SER A 226 38.88 13.12 -17.34
C SER A 226 39.81 13.59 -16.20
N ASN A 227 39.74 14.84 -15.73
CA ASN A 227 40.57 15.32 -14.61
C ASN A 227 39.80 15.51 -13.29
N SER A 228 40.49 15.89 -12.22
CA SER A 228 40.02 16.01 -10.83
C SER A 228 38.75 16.88 -10.64
N GLN A 229 38.33 17.66 -11.65
CA GLN A 229 37.01 18.28 -11.73
C GLN A 229 35.88 17.26 -11.99
N ASN A 230 36.22 16.03 -12.41
CA ASN A 230 35.28 14.91 -12.50
C ASN A 230 34.68 14.49 -11.16
N ASN A 231 35.24 14.87 -10.03
CA ASN A 231 34.63 14.58 -8.74
C ASN A 231 33.28 15.30 -8.61
N ASP A 232 33.19 16.56 -9.05
CA ASP A 232 31.94 17.33 -9.03
C ASP A 232 30.90 16.74 -10.02
N LEU A 233 31.31 16.38 -11.25
CA LEU A 233 30.43 15.76 -12.23
C LEU A 233 29.97 14.36 -11.81
N ASN A 234 30.92 13.54 -11.33
CA ASN A 234 30.58 12.20 -10.82
C ASN A 234 29.72 12.27 -9.56
N GLU A 235 29.94 13.27 -8.71
CA GLU A 235 29.10 13.52 -7.54
C GLU A 235 27.68 13.89 -7.95
N LYS A 236 27.51 14.79 -8.93
CA LYS A 236 26.20 15.17 -9.48
C LYS A 236 25.49 13.99 -10.19
N ILE A 237 26.22 13.19 -10.96
CA ILE A 237 25.68 11.96 -11.54
C ILE A 237 25.19 10.98 -10.45
N ASN A 238 26.02 10.83 -9.40
CA ASN A 238 25.65 9.98 -8.29
C ASN A 238 24.45 10.53 -7.50
N GLU A 239 24.31 11.86 -7.41
CA GLU A 239 23.11 12.49 -6.88
C GLU A 239 21.88 12.19 -7.74
N ILE A 240 21.98 12.32 -9.07
CA ILE A 240 20.90 11.96 -10.00
C ILE A 240 20.54 10.48 -9.91
N LYS A 241 21.54 9.59 -9.80
CA LYS A 241 21.31 8.14 -9.61
C LYS A 241 20.62 7.83 -8.27
N LYS A 242 20.90 8.63 -7.22
CA LYS A 242 20.25 8.50 -5.90
C LYS A 242 18.85 9.08 -5.88
N LEU A 243 18.45 9.88 -6.88
CA LEU A 243 17.08 10.37 -6.97
C LEU A 243 16.11 9.22 -7.04
N SER A 244 15.13 9.25 -6.17
CA SER A 244 14.02 8.31 -6.26
C SER A 244 13.28 8.52 -7.59
N ASN A 245 13.01 7.44 -8.29
CA ASN A 245 12.17 7.51 -9.48
C ASN A 245 10.81 8.12 -9.10
N PRO A 246 10.40 9.27 -9.68
CA PRO A 246 9.22 10.03 -9.28
C PRO A 246 7.91 9.23 -9.40
N TYR A 247 7.92 8.18 -10.21
CA TYR A 247 6.76 7.30 -10.39
C TYR A 247 6.60 6.25 -9.28
N ASN A 248 7.61 6.03 -8.41
CA ASN A 248 7.51 4.99 -7.38
C ASN A 248 6.41 5.33 -6.37
N GLU A 249 6.46 6.53 -5.77
CA GLU A 249 5.50 6.97 -4.77
C GLU A 249 4.08 7.02 -5.36
N LEU A 250 3.94 7.52 -6.60
CA LEU A 250 2.66 7.53 -7.30
C LEU A 250 2.09 6.12 -7.48
N LEU A 251 2.91 5.16 -7.92
CA LEU A 251 2.48 3.78 -8.11
C LEU A 251 2.05 3.13 -6.78
N ASP A 252 2.81 3.35 -5.71
CA ASP A 252 2.49 2.81 -4.39
C ASP A 252 1.13 3.33 -3.90
N ASN A 253 0.89 4.63 -4.06
CA ASN A 253 -0.35 5.28 -3.66
C ASN A 253 -1.55 4.84 -4.51
N ILE A 254 -1.37 4.69 -5.83
CA ILE A 254 -2.43 4.20 -6.72
C ILE A 254 -2.76 2.74 -6.42
N ASN A 255 -1.77 1.90 -6.16
CA ASN A 255 -1.98 0.51 -5.75
C ASN A 255 -2.72 0.41 -4.40
N GLU A 256 -2.39 1.28 -3.43
CA GLU A 256 -3.12 1.33 -2.17
C GLU A 256 -4.61 1.71 -2.38
N ASN A 257 -4.87 2.69 -3.24
CA ASN A 257 -6.24 3.06 -3.59
C ASN A 257 -7.00 1.90 -4.27
N LEU A 258 -6.32 1.12 -5.11
CA LEU A 258 -6.91 -0.07 -5.73
C LEU A 258 -7.29 -1.11 -4.66
N LEU A 259 -6.42 -1.38 -3.69
CA LEU A 259 -6.69 -2.30 -2.58
C LEU A 259 -7.88 -1.82 -1.72
N ASP A 260 -7.99 -0.52 -1.46
CA ASP A 260 -9.13 0.05 -0.75
C ASP A 260 -10.45 -0.11 -1.52
N ASN A 261 -10.42 0.10 -2.84
CA ASN A 261 -11.57 -0.14 -3.70
C ASN A 261 -11.99 -1.61 -3.70
N GLU A 262 -11.04 -2.54 -3.74
CA GLU A 262 -11.30 -3.99 -3.68
C GLU A 262 -11.91 -4.38 -2.34
N SER A 263 -11.44 -3.80 -1.22
CA SER A 263 -12.02 -4.02 0.11
C SER A 263 -13.50 -3.61 0.17
N ILE A 264 -13.84 -2.50 -0.47
CA ILE A 264 -15.22 -2.00 -0.57
C ILE A 264 -16.10 -2.96 -1.39
N ILE A 265 -15.58 -3.41 -2.55
CA ILE A 265 -16.30 -4.34 -3.42
C ILE A 265 -16.54 -5.67 -2.70
N GLU A 266 -15.55 -6.16 -1.96
CA GLU A 266 -15.64 -7.40 -1.20
C GLU A 266 -16.68 -7.29 -0.07
N ALA A 267 -16.65 -6.21 0.72
CA ALA A 267 -17.65 -5.97 1.77
C ALA A 267 -19.07 -5.96 1.20
N TYR A 268 -19.28 -5.29 0.06
CA TYR A 268 -20.58 -5.29 -0.60
C TYR A 268 -21.01 -6.69 -1.07
N ASN A 269 -20.11 -7.47 -1.66
CA ASN A 269 -20.41 -8.84 -2.06
C ASN A 269 -20.80 -9.71 -0.86
N ASN A 270 -20.18 -9.49 0.30
CA ASN A 270 -20.52 -10.20 1.54
C ASN A 270 -21.92 -9.81 2.04
N ILE A 271 -22.30 -8.53 1.96
CA ILE A 271 -23.67 -8.09 2.28
C ILE A 271 -24.69 -8.85 1.40
N ILE A 272 -24.46 -8.93 0.10
CA ILE A 272 -25.32 -9.67 -0.84
C ILE A 272 -25.39 -11.17 -0.49
N ASN A 273 -24.25 -11.78 -0.15
CA ASN A 273 -24.20 -13.18 0.26
C ASN A 273 -25.01 -13.43 1.56
N LEU A 274 -24.93 -12.52 2.53
CA LEU A 274 -25.72 -12.59 3.76
C LEU A 274 -27.21 -12.45 3.50
N GLU A 275 -27.62 -11.50 2.64
CA GLU A 275 -29.02 -11.34 2.23
C GLU A 275 -29.56 -12.62 1.56
N GLN A 276 -28.77 -13.21 0.66
CA GLN A 276 -29.17 -14.47 0.01
C GLN A 276 -29.28 -15.61 1.01
N TYR A 277 -28.37 -15.70 1.97
CA TYR A 277 -28.41 -16.69 3.02
C TYR A 277 -29.65 -16.49 3.93
N TYR A 278 -29.94 -15.26 4.33
CA TYR A 278 -31.15 -14.90 5.08
C TYR A 278 -32.42 -15.33 4.35
N LEU A 279 -32.57 -14.97 3.07
CA LEU A 279 -33.73 -15.30 2.26
C LEU A 279 -33.98 -16.80 2.12
N LYS A 280 -32.91 -17.61 2.05
CA LYS A 280 -33.00 -19.07 1.96
C LYS A 280 -33.44 -19.73 3.28
N ASN A 281 -33.11 -19.11 4.41
CA ASN A 281 -33.26 -19.73 5.73
C ASN A 281 -34.39 -19.14 6.57
N LYS A 282 -34.90 -17.93 6.28
CA LYS A 282 -35.94 -17.24 7.09
C LYS A 282 -37.23 -18.06 7.32
N ASN A 283 -37.52 -19.04 6.43
CA ASN A 283 -38.73 -19.87 6.52
C ASN A 283 -38.45 -21.31 6.98
N LYS A 284 -37.16 -21.68 7.28
CA LYS A 284 -36.82 -23.09 7.56
C LYS A 284 -36.69 -23.42 9.05
N GLU A 285 -37.14 -22.62 9.94
CA GLU A 285 -36.63 -22.43 11.22
C GLU A 285 -36.95 -23.34 12.38
N GLN A 286 -35.81 -23.68 13.01
CA GLN A 286 -35.76 -24.07 14.43
C GLN A 286 -35.02 -23.03 15.32
N ASP A 287 -34.30 -22.04 14.76
CA ASP A 287 -33.52 -21.05 15.52
C ASP A 287 -33.89 -19.59 15.16
N ASN A 288 -35.01 -19.13 15.74
CA ASN A 288 -35.54 -17.79 15.50
C ASN A 288 -34.54 -16.66 15.93
N HIS A 289 -33.73 -16.87 16.98
CA HIS A 289 -32.80 -15.88 17.47
C HIS A 289 -31.64 -15.62 16.50
N ASN A 290 -31.16 -16.66 15.84
CA ASN A 290 -30.06 -16.57 14.90
C ASN A 290 -30.45 -15.80 13.62
N ILE A 291 -31.69 -16.02 13.14
CA ILE A 291 -32.25 -15.31 12.00
C ILE A 291 -32.51 -13.84 12.31
N ILE A 292 -33.04 -13.53 13.50
CA ILE A 292 -33.21 -12.14 13.96
C ILE A 292 -31.85 -11.43 14.04
N GLY A 293 -30.83 -12.11 14.56
CA GLY A 293 -29.48 -11.59 14.61
C GLY A 293 -28.91 -11.29 13.23
N LEU A 294 -29.11 -12.22 12.27
CA LEU A 294 -28.68 -12.07 10.89
C LEU A 294 -29.36 -10.90 10.19
N GLU A 295 -30.67 -10.75 10.33
CA GLU A 295 -31.42 -9.61 9.78
C GLU A 295 -30.90 -8.27 10.32
N LYS A 296 -30.63 -8.22 11.62
CA LYS A 296 -30.05 -7.05 12.28
C LYS A 296 -28.65 -6.72 11.74
N ILE A 297 -27.78 -7.72 11.54
CA ILE A 297 -26.44 -7.54 10.96
C ILE A 297 -26.58 -6.97 9.55
N ILE A 298 -27.40 -7.53 8.68
CA ILE A 298 -27.61 -7.06 7.31
C ILE A 298 -28.03 -5.58 7.31
N LYS A 299 -28.94 -5.20 8.21
CA LYS A 299 -29.38 -3.81 8.32
C LYS A 299 -28.26 -2.88 8.77
N TYR A 300 -27.41 -3.31 9.72
CA TYR A 300 -26.23 -2.59 10.13
C TYR A 300 -25.22 -2.43 8.98
N ASP A 301 -24.93 -3.51 8.27
CA ASP A 301 -23.98 -3.53 7.17
C ASP A 301 -24.39 -2.56 6.06
N ILE A 302 -25.66 -2.55 5.66
CA ILE A 302 -26.19 -1.60 4.66
C ILE A 302 -26.06 -0.15 5.15
N TRP A 303 -26.37 0.12 6.41
CA TRP A 303 -26.28 1.46 7.00
C TRP A 303 -24.84 1.97 7.10
N LEU A 304 -23.93 1.12 7.55
CA LEU A 304 -22.51 1.46 7.66
C LEU A 304 -21.87 1.62 6.28
N PHE A 305 -22.27 0.79 5.32
CA PHE A 305 -21.81 0.89 3.94
C PHE A 305 -22.21 2.22 3.29
N GLU A 306 -23.46 2.69 3.51
CA GLU A 306 -23.90 4.01 3.02
C GLU A 306 -23.05 5.15 3.63
N LYS A 307 -22.71 5.09 4.90
CA LYS A 307 -21.81 6.07 5.55
C LYS A 307 -20.43 6.05 4.91
N GLU A 308 -19.87 4.87 4.67
CA GLU A 308 -18.55 4.74 4.08
C GLU A 308 -18.50 5.19 2.62
N ILE A 309 -19.54 4.95 1.82
CA ILE A 309 -19.65 5.50 0.45
C ILE A 309 -19.56 7.03 0.46
N ASN A 310 -20.24 7.70 1.38
CA ASN A 310 -20.24 9.16 1.45
C ASN A 310 -18.85 9.69 1.88
N ASN A 311 -18.20 9.04 2.84
CA ASN A 311 -16.84 9.33 3.26
C ASN A 311 -15.85 9.12 2.10
N PHE A 312 -15.98 8.02 1.39
CA PHE A 312 -15.13 7.67 0.26
C PHE A 312 -15.21 8.70 -0.87
N LYS A 313 -16.42 9.13 -1.25
CA LYS A 313 -16.62 10.15 -2.29
C LYS A 313 -15.93 11.48 -1.93
N SER A 314 -16.00 11.90 -0.68
CA SER A 314 -15.39 13.16 -0.23
C SER A 314 -13.86 13.10 -0.18
N LYS A 315 -13.27 11.97 0.15
CA LYS A 315 -11.83 11.79 0.29
C LYS A 315 -11.11 11.57 -1.04
N ASN A 316 -11.71 10.79 -1.95
CA ASN A 316 -11.02 10.36 -3.19
C ASN A 316 -10.63 11.52 -4.12
N LEU A 317 -11.49 12.52 -4.29
CA LEU A 317 -11.19 13.63 -5.18
C LEU A 317 -9.98 14.44 -4.68
N LYS A 318 -9.95 14.76 -3.39
CA LYS A 318 -8.82 15.45 -2.75
C LYS A 318 -7.53 14.66 -2.86
N TYR A 319 -7.61 13.35 -2.70
CA TYR A 319 -6.47 12.45 -2.81
C TYR A 319 -5.83 12.50 -4.20
N TYR A 320 -6.59 12.34 -5.28
CA TYR A 320 -6.04 12.39 -6.64
C TYR A 320 -5.36 13.72 -6.99
N TYR A 321 -5.96 14.84 -6.61
CA TYR A 321 -5.31 16.14 -6.82
C TYR A 321 -4.02 16.28 -6.04
N TYR A 322 -3.96 15.76 -4.83
CA TYR A 322 -2.75 15.76 -4.04
C TYR A 322 -1.64 14.92 -4.70
N GLU A 323 -1.92 13.68 -5.08
CA GLU A 323 -0.97 12.78 -5.73
C GLU A 323 -0.41 13.36 -7.03
N LEU A 324 -1.28 13.92 -7.87
CA LEU A 324 -0.86 14.60 -9.09
C LEU A 324 0.06 15.78 -8.78
N SER A 325 -0.25 16.55 -7.74
CA SER A 325 0.59 17.69 -7.33
C SER A 325 1.97 17.24 -6.83
N GLN A 326 2.07 16.12 -6.10
CA GLN A 326 3.35 15.57 -5.65
C GLN A 326 4.18 15.06 -6.84
N LEU A 327 3.56 14.37 -7.80
CA LEU A 327 4.23 13.94 -9.02
C LEU A 327 4.82 15.13 -9.78
N ILE A 328 4.05 16.21 -10.00
CA ILE A 328 4.50 17.42 -10.69
C ILE A 328 5.68 18.06 -9.93
N LYS A 329 5.62 18.15 -8.61
CA LYS A 329 6.72 18.66 -7.78
C LYS A 329 7.98 17.81 -7.89
N SER A 330 7.84 16.49 -7.88
CA SER A 330 8.96 15.56 -8.02
C SER A 330 9.65 15.71 -9.37
N PHE A 331 8.87 15.83 -10.47
CA PHE A 331 9.42 16.11 -11.79
C PHE A 331 10.17 17.43 -11.84
N LYS A 332 9.58 18.50 -11.29
CA LYS A 332 10.23 19.81 -11.26
C LYS A 332 11.58 19.74 -10.53
N ASN A 333 11.65 19.07 -9.39
CA ASN A 333 12.90 18.94 -8.63
C ASN A 333 13.96 18.14 -9.41
N ASN A 334 13.56 17.06 -10.10
CA ASN A 334 14.47 16.25 -10.90
C ASN A 334 15.00 17.04 -12.12
N HIS A 335 14.15 17.85 -12.77
CA HIS A 335 14.56 18.72 -13.87
C HIS A 335 15.59 19.76 -13.40
N ILE A 336 15.36 20.42 -12.27
CA ILE A 336 16.32 21.41 -11.73
C ILE A 336 17.71 20.79 -11.51
N LEU A 337 17.79 19.55 -11.04
CA LEU A 337 19.07 18.88 -10.83
C LEU A 337 19.77 18.53 -12.16
N ILE A 338 19.00 18.12 -13.17
CA ILE A 338 19.53 17.87 -14.51
C ILE A 338 20.02 19.18 -15.15
N ASP A 339 19.25 20.26 -15.05
CA ASP A 339 19.62 21.58 -15.56
C ASP A 339 20.92 22.07 -14.90
N ASN A 340 21.04 21.98 -13.56
CA ASN A 340 22.24 22.34 -12.83
C ASN A 340 23.47 21.53 -13.29
N MET A 341 23.29 20.25 -13.63
CA MET A 341 24.35 19.41 -14.18
C MET A 341 24.78 19.91 -15.56
N ILE A 342 23.82 20.21 -16.45
CA ILE A 342 24.07 20.74 -17.79
C ILE A 342 24.79 22.09 -17.71
N ASP A 343 24.35 22.99 -16.86
CA ASP A 343 24.97 24.32 -16.65
C ASP A 343 26.42 24.19 -16.16
N SER A 344 26.70 23.24 -15.29
CA SER A 344 28.05 22.96 -14.82
C SER A 344 28.97 22.43 -15.95
N LEU A 345 28.42 21.60 -16.86
CA LEU A 345 29.14 21.15 -18.05
C LEU A 345 29.44 22.33 -19.02
N LEU A 346 28.43 23.17 -19.26
CA LEU A 346 28.57 24.36 -20.12
C LEU A 346 29.60 25.37 -19.56
N THR A 347 29.59 25.59 -18.26
CA THR A 347 30.55 26.50 -17.59
C THR A 347 31.95 25.96 -17.73
N ASN A 348 32.17 24.68 -17.59
CA ASN A 348 33.49 24.03 -17.74
C ASN A 348 33.94 24.07 -19.20
N THR A 349 33.05 23.97 -20.20
CA THR A 349 33.42 24.06 -21.63
C THR A 349 33.78 25.49 -22.01
N ASN A 350 33.13 26.50 -21.51
CA ASN A 350 33.42 27.92 -21.80
C ASN A 350 34.79 28.37 -21.23
N LEU A 351 35.24 27.77 -20.12
CA LEU A 351 36.54 28.05 -19.52
C LEU A 351 37.70 27.40 -20.30
N SER A 352 37.43 26.43 -21.16
CA SER A 352 38.47 25.76 -21.96
C SER A 352 38.70 26.37 -23.34
N LEU A 353 37.81 27.30 -23.75
CA LEU A 353 37.86 27.99 -25.04
C LEU A 353 38.52 29.39 -24.97
N ILE A 354 38.91 29.84 -23.79
CA ILE A 354 39.67 31.07 -23.49
C ILE A 354 41.09 30.68 -23.03
#